data_05e38786cc27751585f33af124df13fa
#
_entry.id   05e38786cc27751585f33af124df13fa
#
_cell.length_a   1.000
_cell.length_b   1.000
_cell.length_c   1.000
_cell.angle_alpha   90.00
_cell.angle_beta   90.00
_cell.angle_gamma   90.00
#
_symmetry.space_group_name_H-M   'P 1'
#
loop_
_entity.id
_entity.type
_entity.pdbx_description
1 polymer ?
#
loop_
_entity_poly.entity_id
_entity_poly.type
_entity_poly.pdbx_seq_one_letter_code
_entity_poly.pdbx_strand_id
1 'polypeptide(L)'
;MIKYRMLCNVTGKMFLAGMLAAFAPIAQAQQNPAAYVMTVIHDRAAGDQVISGEYGQAIERLTANTAKRSSTFAASNNLCVAYAKTNRLPEAEQACSAALRTSKTTYASWYDVISKRDFYAVALSNRGVIRAVSGDIEQARQDFKAAMKFSSTLTAPAENLAALEAKTTETLSALE
;
A
#
# COMPACT_ATOMS: atom_id res chain seq x y z
N MET A 1 55.39 12.62 -1.88
CA MET A 1 55.91 11.36 -1.30
C MET A 1 55.97 11.53 0.20
N ILE A 2 55.01 11.02 0.94
CA ILE A 2 55.03 11.04 2.41
C ILE A 2 54.94 9.57 2.84
N LYS A 3 56.04 9.13 3.48
CA LYS A 3 56.20 7.76 4.01
C LYS A 3 55.53 7.68 5.36
N TYR A 4 54.56 6.75 5.51
CA TYR A 4 54.06 6.35 6.82
C TYR A 4 54.94 5.21 7.38
N ARG A 5 55.49 5.42 8.55
CA ARG A 5 56.29 4.47 9.30
C ARG A 5 55.40 3.80 10.34
N MET A 6 55.22 2.48 10.21
CA MET A 6 54.62 1.66 11.27
C MET A 6 55.51 1.66 12.51
N LEU A 7 54.92 1.86 13.68
CA LEU A 7 55.49 1.48 14.96
C LEU A 7 54.52 0.52 15.66
N CYS A 8 54.92 -0.74 15.73
CA CYS A 8 54.40 -1.71 16.69
C CYS A 8 55.02 -1.43 18.08
N ASN A 9 54.20 -1.46 19.13
CA ASN A 9 54.47 -2.11 20.44
C ASN A 9 53.25 -1.92 21.35
N VAL A 10 52.63 -2.99 21.71
CA VAL A 10 52.75 -3.93 22.84
C VAL A 10 51.95 -3.51 24.07
N THR A 11 50.99 -4.42 24.39
CA THR A 11 50.37 -4.71 25.70
C THR A 11 49.56 -3.62 26.40
N GLY A 12 48.25 -3.86 26.38
CA GLY A 12 47.28 -3.24 27.27
C GLY A 12 45.90 -3.85 27.06
N LYS A 13 45.59 -4.90 27.84
CA LYS A 13 44.24 -5.46 27.88
C LYS A 13 43.31 -4.42 28.48
N MET A 14 42.53 -3.74 27.64
CA MET A 14 41.33 -3.01 28.04
C MET A 14 40.13 -3.76 27.53
N PHE A 15 39.44 -4.46 28.44
CA PHE A 15 38.10 -4.97 28.23
C PHE A 15 37.18 -3.75 28.18
N LEU A 16 36.87 -3.26 26.97
CA LEU A 16 35.67 -2.45 26.75
C LEU A 16 34.51 -3.41 26.62
N ALA A 17 33.76 -3.55 27.71
CA ALA A 17 32.42 -4.13 27.67
C ALA A 17 31.52 -3.20 26.82
N GLY A 18 31.47 -3.43 25.51
CA GLY A 18 30.52 -2.80 24.62
C GLY A 18 29.13 -3.33 25.01
N MET A 19 28.32 -2.51 25.66
CA MET A 19 26.86 -2.71 25.68
C MET A 19 26.37 -2.63 24.24
N LEU A 20 26.28 -3.77 23.58
CA LEU A 20 25.42 -3.95 22.42
C LEU A 20 23.98 -3.83 22.92
N ALA A 21 23.41 -2.63 22.89
CA ALA A 21 21.99 -2.44 22.94
C ALA A 21 21.43 -3.19 21.71
N ALA A 22 20.95 -4.40 21.93
CA ALA A 22 20.17 -5.13 20.95
C ALA A 22 18.90 -4.32 20.72
N PHE A 23 18.88 -3.51 19.67
CA PHE A 23 17.64 -3.02 19.10
C PHE A 23 16.94 -4.27 18.56
N ALA A 24 16.08 -4.87 19.40
CA ALA A 24 15.12 -5.83 18.91
C ALA A 24 14.31 -5.09 17.84
N PRO A 25 14.19 -5.61 16.60
CA PRO A 25 13.28 -5.03 15.64
C PRO A 25 11.90 -5.15 16.30
N ILE A 26 11.25 -4.01 16.52
CA ILE A 26 9.83 -3.99 16.86
C ILE A 26 9.18 -4.66 15.66
N ALA A 27 8.74 -5.90 15.83
CA ALA A 27 7.98 -6.61 14.83
C ALA A 27 6.70 -5.77 14.64
N GLN A 28 6.68 -4.95 13.62
CA GLN A 28 5.46 -4.27 13.20
C GLN A 28 4.49 -5.39 12.84
N ALA A 29 3.47 -5.56 13.66
CA ALA A 29 2.42 -6.53 13.41
C ALA A 29 1.77 -6.15 12.07
N GLN A 30 2.14 -6.89 11.03
CA GLN A 30 1.61 -6.71 9.69
C GLN A 30 0.11 -6.95 9.74
N GLN A 31 -0.67 -5.90 9.53
CA GLN A 31 -2.11 -5.99 9.63
C GLN A 31 -2.66 -6.82 8.46
N ASN A 32 -3.66 -7.67 8.74
CA ASN A 32 -4.27 -8.52 7.73
C ASN A 32 -5.04 -7.66 6.70
N PRO A 33 -4.69 -7.71 5.38
CA PRO A 33 -5.43 -7.00 4.34
C PRO A 33 -6.90 -7.41 4.24
N ALA A 34 -7.28 -8.60 4.72
CA ALA A 34 -8.66 -9.08 4.73
C ALA A 34 -9.59 -8.27 5.66
N ALA A 35 -9.02 -7.47 6.58
CA ALA A 35 -9.80 -6.62 7.49
C ALA A 35 -10.32 -5.34 6.82
N TYR A 36 -9.87 -5.04 5.60
CA TYR A 36 -10.22 -3.82 4.88
C TYR A 36 -10.90 -4.13 3.55
N VAL A 37 -11.79 -3.22 3.14
CA VAL A 37 -12.50 -3.30 1.86
C VAL A 37 -11.67 -2.63 0.77
N MET A 38 -11.42 -3.34 -0.33
CA MET A 38 -10.77 -2.80 -1.52
C MET A 38 -11.72 -2.84 -2.71
N THR A 39 -11.75 -1.77 -3.48
CA THR A 39 -12.63 -1.64 -4.65
C THR A 39 -11.92 -2.13 -5.91
N VAL A 40 -12.54 -3.07 -6.62
CA VAL A 40 -12.10 -3.61 -7.91
C VAL A 40 -12.93 -2.98 -9.03
N ILE A 41 -12.31 -2.70 -10.17
CA ILE A 41 -13.02 -2.29 -11.38
C ILE A 41 -13.39 -3.56 -12.15
N HIS A 42 -14.66 -3.91 -12.03
CA HIS A 42 -15.26 -5.08 -12.68
C HIS A 42 -15.28 -4.94 -14.21
N ASP A 43 -15.42 -6.03 -14.93
CA ASP A 43 -15.55 -6.13 -16.40
C ASP A 43 -14.39 -5.49 -17.21
N ARG A 44 -13.31 -5.07 -16.54
CA ARG A 44 -12.15 -4.43 -17.17
C ARG A 44 -10.84 -4.88 -16.52
N ALA A 45 -9.80 -4.94 -17.35
CA ALA A 45 -8.43 -5.08 -16.88
C ALA A 45 -8.27 -6.19 -15.80
N ALA A 46 -8.63 -7.40 -16.13
CA ALA A 46 -8.56 -8.56 -15.23
C ALA A 46 -9.37 -8.42 -13.93
N GLY A 47 -10.39 -7.56 -13.90
CA GLY A 47 -11.25 -7.38 -12.73
C GLY A 47 -11.93 -8.66 -12.29
N ASP A 48 -12.40 -9.46 -13.23
CA ASP A 48 -13.05 -10.75 -12.96
C ASP A 48 -12.11 -11.73 -12.26
N GLN A 49 -10.85 -11.82 -12.71
CA GLN A 49 -9.83 -12.65 -12.06
C GLN A 49 -9.54 -12.18 -10.63
N VAL A 50 -9.49 -10.85 -10.40
CA VAL A 50 -9.29 -10.32 -9.05
C VAL A 50 -10.46 -10.64 -8.14
N ILE A 51 -11.70 -10.54 -8.63
CA ILE A 51 -12.91 -10.87 -7.87
C ILE A 51 -12.98 -12.37 -7.57
N SER A 52 -12.59 -13.21 -8.52
CA SER A 52 -12.57 -14.68 -8.36
C SER A 52 -11.39 -15.17 -7.49
N GLY A 53 -10.50 -14.27 -7.04
CA GLY A 53 -9.33 -14.65 -6.24
C GLY A 53 -8.14 -15.18 -7.05
N GLU A 54 -8.20 -15.11 -8.38
CA GLU A 54 -7.15 -15.55 -9.30
C GLU A 54 -6.04 -14.49 -9.42
N TYR A 55 -5.53 -14.02 -8.29
CA TYR A 55 -4.62 -12.87 -8.21
C TYR A 55 -3.33 -13.06 -9.02
N GLY A 56 -2.77 -14.26 -9.03
CA GLY A 56 -1.57 -14.58 -9.81
C GLY A 56 -1.79 -14.36 -11.31
N GLN A 57 -2.88 -14.89 -11.84
CA GLN A 57 -3.25 -14.73 -13.26
C GLN A 57 -3.56 -13.27 -13.59
N ALA A 58 -4.24 -12.55 -12.69
CA ALA A 58 -4.51 -11.13 -12.86
C ALA A 58 -3.19 -10.32 -12.94
N ILE A 59 -2.23 -10.59 -12.05
CA ILE A 59 -0.92 -9.94 -12.05
C ILE A 59 -0.18 -10.22 -13.37
N GLU A 60 -0.07 -11.48 -13.77
CA GLU A 60 0.58 -11.87 -15.01
C GLU A 60 -0.03 -11.16 -16.23
N ARG A 61 -1.37 -11.23 -16.37
CA ARG A 61 -2.09 -10.58 -17.47
C ARG A 61 -1.91 -9.07 -17.51
N LEU A 62 -1.92 -8.42 -16.34
CA LEU A 62 -1.79 -6.97 -16.24
C LEU A 62 -0.36 -6.50 -16.48
N THR A 63 0.64 -7.24 -16.01
CA THR A 63 2.05 -6.89 -16.20
C THR A 63 2.56 -7.19 -17.61
N ALA A 64 2.12 -8.27 -18.25
CA ALA A 64 2.46 -8.60 -19.63
C ALA A 64 2.03 -7.52 -20.64
N ASN A 65 0.97 -6.76 -20.33
CA ASN A 65 0.44 -5.73 -21.22
C ASN A 65 1.02 -4.33 -20.98
N THR A 66 1.80 -4.12 -19.92
CA THR A 66 2.35 -2.78 -19.59
C THR A 66 3.37 -2.27 -20.63
N ALA A 67 4.05 -3.16 -21.34
CA ALA A 67 4.99 -2.80 -22.38
C ALA A 67 4.34 -2.25 -23.68
N LYS A 68 3.04 -2.47 -23.87
CA LYS A 68 2.32 -2.14 -25.11
C LYS A 68 1.16 -1.16 -24.98
N ARG A 69 0.70 -0.86 -23.75
CA ARG A 69 -0.44 0.04 -23.51
C ARG A 69 -0.11 0.99 -22.37
N SER A 70 -0.48 2.25 -22.55
CA SER A 70 -0.54 3.20 -21.43
C SER A 70 -1.38 2.58 -20.32
N SER A 71 -0.84 2.54 -19.12
CA SER A 71 -1.52 2.05 -17.93
C SER A 71 -2.86 2.79 -17.76
N THR A 72 -3.96 2.06 -17.85
CA THR A 72 -5.29 2.62 -17.58
C THR A 72 -5.54 2.65 -16.07
N PHE A 73 -6.47 3.49 -15.64
CA PHE A 73 -6.92 3.50 -14.24
C PHE A 73 -7.32 2.10 -13.76
N ALA A 74 -8.17 1.41 -14.52
CA ALA A 74 -8.65 0.07 -14.16
C ALA A 74 -7.50 -0.95 -14.03
N ALA A 75 -6.51 -0.91 -14.93
CA ALA A 75 -5.37 -1.82 -14.86
C ALA A 75 -4.52 -1.56 -13.62
N SER A 76 -4.20 -0.30 -13.34
CA SER A 76 -3.41 0.07 -12.16
C SER A 76 -4.16 -0.23 -10.86
N ASN A 77 -5.45 0.06 -10.81
CA ASN A 77 -6.29 -0.20 -9.63
C ASN A 77 -6.42 -1.69 -9.34
N ASN A 78 -6.73 -2.51 -10.34
CA ASN A 78 -6.89 -3.94 -10.15
C ASN A 78 -5.56 -4.64 -9.83
N LEU A 79 -4.47 -4.15 -10.39
CA LEU A 79 -3.12 -4.60 -10.06
C LEU A 79 -2.75 -4.27 -8.59
N CYS A 80 -3.12 -3.07 -8.11
CA CYS A 80 -2.97 -2.72 -6.70
C CYS A 80 -3.68 -3.72 -5.78
N VAL A 81 -4.96 -4.05 -6.08
CA VAL A 81 -5.72 -5.01 -5.28
C VAL A 81 -5.09 -6.41 -5.34
N ALA A 82 -4.71 -6.88 -6.53
CA ALA A 82 -4.10 -8.20 -6.70
C ALA A 82 -2.78 -8.33 -5.93
N TYR A 83 -1.91 -7.32 -5.97
CA TYR A 83 -0.68 -7.29 -5.18
C TYR A 83 -0.95 -7.25 -3.66
N ALA A 84 -1.94 -6.46 -3.22
CA ALA A 84 -2.33 -6.41 -1.82
C ALA A 84 -2.79 -7.79 -1.30
N LYS A 85 -3.64 -8.47 -2.08
CA LYS A 85 -4.17 -9.79 -1.73
C LYS A 85 -3.12 -10.90 -1.75
N THR A 86 -1.99 -10.69 -2.44
CA THR A 86 -0.83 -11.58 -2.46
C THR A 86 0.29 -11.11 -1.51
N ASN A 87 0.00 -10.15 -0.63
CA ASN A 87 0.94 -9.59 0.36
C ASN A 87 2.21 -8.95 -0.25
N ARG A 88 2.11 -8.49 -1.50
CA ARG A 88 3.17 -7.77 -2.21
C ARG A 88 2.97 -6.27 -2.02
N LEU A 89 3.14 -5.79 -0.79
CA LEU A 89 2.78 -4.43 -0.38
C LEU A 89 3.55 -3.32 -1.10
N PRO A 90 4.87 -3.43 -1.36
CA PRO A 90 5.60 -2.42 -2.13
C PRO A 90 5.07 -2.25 -3.56
N GLU A 91 4.79 -3.36 -4.24
CA GLU A 91 4.23 -3.33 -5.59
C GLU A 91 2.77 -2.84 -5.59
N ALA A 92 2.01 -3.18 -4.55
CA ALA A 92 0.66 -2.67 -4.36
C ALA A 92 0.66 -1.14 -4.22
N GLU A 93 1.54 -0.56 -3.39
CA GLU A 93 1.67 0.89 -3.23
C GLU A 93 2.03 1.58 -4.55
N GLN A 94 2.95 1.01 -5.32
CA GLN A 94 3.32 1.52 -6.64
C GLN A 94 2.12 1.51 -7.61
N ALA A 95 1.37 0.40 -7.62
CA ALA A 95 0.20 0.25 -8.48
C ALA A 95 -0.94 1.19 -8.09
N CYS A 96 -1.23 1.34 -6.79
CA CYS A 96 -2.20 2.31 -6.28
C CYS A 96 -1.80 3.76 -6.62
N SER A 97 -0.53 4.09 -6.48
CA SER A 97 -0.01 5.41 -6.86
C SER A 97 -0.11 5.65 -8.37
N ALA A 98 0.06 4.61 -9.20
CA ALA A 98 -0.19 4.68 -10.62
C ALA A 98 -1.69 4.90 -10.92
N ALA A 99 -2.60 4.24 -10.20
CA ALA A 99 -4.04 4.45 -10.31
C ALA A 99 -4.41 5.90 -10.00
N LEU A 100 -3.84 6.52 -8.96
CA LEU A 100 -4.05 7.93 -8.65
C LEU A 100 -3.59 8.88 -9.78
N ARG A 101 -2.47 8.58 -10.42
CA ARG A 101 -2.00 9.37 -11.57
C ARG A 101 -2.93 9.23 -12.76
N THR A 102 -3.34 8.01 -13.08
CA THR A 102 -4.17 7.72 -14.25
C THR A 102 -5.62 8.15 -14.06
N SER A 103 -6.15 8.23 -12.83
CA SER A 103 -7.50 8.72 -12.56
C SER A 103 -7.72 10.17 -13.02
N LYS A 104 -6.66 10.98 -13.02
CA LYS A 104 -6.71 12.39 -13.47
C LYS A 104 -6.88 12.52 -14.99
N THR A 105 -6.35 11.55 -15.73
CA THR A 105 -6.35 11.55 -17.22
C THR A 105 -7.43 10.65 -17.81
N THR A 106 -8.04 9.79 -17.01
CA THR A 106 -9.11 8.91 -17.47
C THR A 106 -10.35 9.71 -17.80
N TYR A 107 -10.85 9.57 -19.02
CA TYR A 107 -12.16 10.08 -19.42
C TYR A 107 -13.18 9.03 -19.00
N ALA A 108 -14.03 9.38 -18.03
CA ALA A 108 -15.24 8.61 -17.80
C ALA A 108 -16.10 8.71 -19.07
N SER A 109 -16.38 7.57 -19.67
CA SER A 109 -17.39 7.55 -20.72
C SER A 109 -18.74 7.94 -20.07
N TRP A 110 -19.55 8.69 -20.77
CA TRP A 110 -20.89 9.08 -20.27
C TRP A 110 -21.82 7.85 -20.05
N TYR A 111 -21.38 6.66 -20.47
CA TYR A 111 -21.99 5.38 -20.10
C TYR A 111 -21.45 4.80 -18.79
N ASP A 112 -20.33 5.30 -18.28
CA ASP A 112 -19.77 4.85 -17.01
C ASP A 112 -20.41 5.65 -15.88
N VAL A 113 -21.11 4.98 -14.98
CA VAL A 113 -21.75 5.58 -13.79
C VAL A 113 -20.73 6.21 -12.85
N ILE A 114 -19.44 5.84 -13.00
CA ILE A 114 -18.36 6.30 -12.15
C ILE A 114 -17.71 7.55 -12.74
N SER A 115 -17.76 8.63 -12.00
CA SER A 115 -17.09 9.91 -12.35
C SER A 115 -15.57 9.86 -12.14
N LYS A 116 -14.83 10.84 -12.71
CA LYS A 116 -13.39 11.01 -12.41
C LYS A 116 -13.10 11.18 -10.91
N ARG A 117 -14.00 11.82 -10.20
CA ARG A 117 -13.88 12.01 -8.76
C ARG A 117 -13.97 10.67 -8.03
N ASP A 118 -14.87 9.79 -8.48
CA ASP A 118 -15.02 8.46 -7.91
C ASP A 118 -13.79 7.59 -8.19
N PHE A 119 -13.22 7.65 -9.40
CA PHE A 119 -11.95 6.96 -9.68
C PHE A 119 -10.82 7.41 -8.76
N TYR A 120 -10.74 8.71 -8.51
CA TYR A 120 -9.74 9.25 -7.60
C TYR A 120 -9.99 8.81 -6.16
N ALA A 121 -11.25 8.79 -5.71
CA ALA A 121 -11.67 8.30 -4.41
C ALA A 121 -11.36 6.80 -4.22
N VAL A 122 -11.65 5.97 -5.24
CA VAL A 122 -11.31 4.55 -5.23
C VAL A 122 -9.80 4.34 -5.06
N ALA A 123 -8.99 5.05 -5.85
CA ALA A 123 -7.54 4.92 -5.76
C ALA A 123 -6.99 5.36 -4.39
N LEU A 124 -7.51 6.45 -3.82
CA LEU A 124 -7.17 6.89 -2.46
C LEU A 124 -7.56 5.83 -1.42
N SER A 125 -8.78 5.32 -1.49
CA SER A 125 -9.25 4.29 -0.55
C SER A 125 -8.38 3.04 -0.60
N ASN A 126 -8.09 2.52 -1.78
CA ASN A 126 -7.25 1.33 -1.93
C ASN A 126 -5.81 1.58 -1.46
N ARG A 127 -5.23 2.78 -1.73
CA ARG A 127 -3.90 3.13 -1.20
C ARG A 127 -3.91 3.26 0.32
N GLY A 128 -4.95 3.84 0.89
CA GLY A 128 -5.15 3.90 2.33
C GLY A 128 -5.12 2.51 2.98
N VAL A 129 -5.72 1.51 2.33
CA VAL A 129 -5.64 0.12 2.81
C VAL A 129 -4.20 -0.38 2.82
N ILE A 130 -3.43 -0.15 1.75
CA ILE A 130 -2.02 -0.57 1.71
C ILE A 130 -1.22 0.07 2.84
N ARG A 131 -1.40 1.35 3.07
CA ARG A 131 -0.74 2.11 4.14
C ARG A 131 -1.12 1.60 5.53
N ALA A 132 -2.42 1.33 5.75
CA ALA A 132 -2.90 0.75 7.00
C ALA A 132 -2.25 -0.61 7.29
N VAL A 133 -2.15 -1.47 6.27
CA VAL A 133 -1.52 -2.80 6.38
C VAL A 133 -0.01 -2.69 6.57
N SER A 134 0.63 -1.68 5.98
CA SER A 134 2.06 -1.40 6.14
C SER A 134 2.40 -0.70 7.47
N GLY A 135 1.40 -0.30 8.27
CA GLY A 135 1.60 0.40 9.54
C GLY A 135 1.64 1.93 9.44
N ASP A 136 1.47 2.49 8.25
CA ASP A 136 1.44 3.95 8.03
C ASP A 136 0.05 4.54 8.36
N ILE A 137 -0.34 4.40 9.62
CA ILE A 137 -1.70 4.66 10.13
C ILE A 137 -2.19 6.08 9.80
N GLU A 138 -1.33 7.07 10.01
CA GLU A 138 -1.72 8.47 9.78
C GLU A 138 -1.92 8.78 8.29
N GLN A 139 -1.07 8.26 7.42
CA GLN A 139 -1.22 8.41 5.98
C GLN A 139 -2.45 7.65 5.46
N ALA A 140 -2.75 6.46 6.03
CA ALA A 140 -3.96 5.70 5.72
C ALA A 140 -5.21 6.52 6.08
N ARG A 141 -5.24 7.11 7.29
CA ARG A 141 -6.34 7.99 7.75
C ARG A 141 -6.55 9.17 6.82
N GLN A 142 -5.48 9.82 6.37
CA GLN A 142 -5.54 10.94 5.42
C GLN A 142 -6.12 10.51 4.08
N ASP A 143 -5.70 9.36 3.55
CA ASP A 143 -6.21 8.81 2.29
C ASP A 143 -7.70 8.48 2.37
N PHE A 144 -8.18 7.84 3.45
CA PHE A 144 -9.60 7.54 3.62
C PHE A 144 -10.44 8.81 3.74
N LYS A 145 -10.01 9.77 4.57
CA LYS A 145 -10.71 11.05 4.69
C LYS A 145 -10.73 11.84 3.37
N ALA A 146 -9.66 11.81 2.61
CA ALA A 146 -9.61 12.42 1.29
C ALA A 146 -10.55 11.71 0.30
N ALA A 147 -10.59 10.37 0.28
CA ALA A 147 -11.50 9.60 -0.57
C ALA A 147 -12.97 9.99 -0.33
N MET A 148 -13.38 10.10 0.94
CA MET A 148 -14.74 10.52 1.33
C MET A 148 -15.12 11.92 0.82
N LYS A 149 -14.14 12.85 0.70
CA LYS A 149 -14.38 14.20 0.14
C LYS A 149 -14.58 14.16 -1.39
N PHE A 150 -14.01 13.19 -2.08
CA PHE A 150 -14.13 13.08 -3.54
C PHE A 150 -15.38 12.30 -3.97
N SER A 151 -15.81 11.32 -3.19
CA SER A 151 -17.03 10.54 -3.47
C SER A 151 -17.85 10.35 -2.19
N SER A 152 -19.10 10.77 -2.22
CA SER A 152 -20.08 10.51 -1.17
C SER A 152 -20.83 9.18 -1.35
N THR A 153 -20.70 8.56 -2.49
CA THR A 153 -21.37 7.29 -2.82
C THR A 153 -20.53 6.05 -2.55
N LEU A 154 -19.21 6.23 -2.44
CA LEU A 154 -18.28 5.15 -2.12
C LEU A 154 -18.24 4.91 -0.61
N THR A 155 -18.75 3.77 -0.12
CA THR A 155 -18.82 3.45 1.32
C THR A 155 -17.49 2.94 1.88
N ALA A 156 -16.70 2.25 1.06
CA ALA A 156 -15.45 1.62 1.46
C ALA A 156 -14.46 2.51 2.25
N PRO A 157 -14.25 3.81 1.92
CA PRO A 157 -13.35 4.65 2.70
C PRO A 157 -13.82 4.87 4.15
N ALA A 158 -15.15 5.02 4.36
CA ALA A 158 -15.71 5.21 5.69
C ALA A 158 -15.60 3.93 6.53
N GLU A 159 -15.90 2.78 5.93
CA GLU A 159 -15.77 1.46 6.55
C GLU A 159 -14.30 1.19 6.94
N ASN A 160 -13.37 1.49 6.04
CA ASN A 160 -11.95 1.31 6.28
C ASN A 160 -11.41 2.26 7.37
N LEU A 161 -11.88 3.50 7.40
CA LEU A 161 -11.51 4.45 8.45
C LEU A 161 -11.99 3.97 9.82
N ALA A 162 -13.23 3.51 9.92
CA ALA A 162 -13.78 2.96 11.15
C ALA A 162 -13.00 1.73 11.64
N ALA A 163 -12.65 0.82 10.71
CA ALA A 163 -11.83 -0.35 11.02
C ALA A 163 -10.42 0.03 11.51
N LEU A 164 -9.81 1.07 10.90
CA LEU A 164 -8.50 1.59 11.30
C LEU A 164 -8.53 2.16 12.71
N GLU A 165 -9.55 2.95 13.03
CA GLU A 165 -9.70 3.60 14.33
C GLU A 165 -9.99 2.59 15.44
N ALA A 166 -10.85 1.61 15.20
CA ALA A 166 -11.13 0.53 16.13
C ALA A 166 -9.86 -0.24 16.52
N LYS A 167 -9.04 -0.62 15.52
CA LYS A 167 -7.78 -1.32 15.78
C LYS A 167 -6.75 -0.48 16.52
N THR A 168 -6.69 0.82 16.24
CA THR A 168 -5.76 1.72 16.92
C THR A 168 -6.13 1.83 18.41
N THR A 169 -7.41 1.92 18.71
CA THR A 169 -7.92 1.96 20.09
C THR A 169 -7.62 0.65 20.84
N GLU A 170 -7.86 -0.50 20.19
CA GLU A 170 -7.59 -1.82 20.76
C GLU A 170 -6.10 -2.00 21.09
N THR A 171 -5.22 -1.54 20.19
CA THR A 171 -3.77 -1.60 20.43
C THR A 171 -3.34 -0.73 21.60
N LEU A 172 -3.90 0.46 21.76
CA LEU A 172 -3.59 1.35 22.88
C LEU A 172 -4.06 0.78 24.21
N SER A 173 -5.26 0.21 24.27
CA SER A 173 -5.80 -0.40 25.49
C SER A 173 -5.07 -1.67 25.92
N ALA A 174 -4.35 -2.34 25.01
CA ALA A 174 -3.55 -3.52 25.32
C ALA A 174 -2.15 -3.17 25.89
N LEU A 175 -1.76 -1.88 25.85
CA LEU A 175 -0.47 -1.39 26.36
C LEU A 175 -0.59 -0.77 27.77
N GLU A 176 -1.81 -0.59 28.29
CA GLU A 176 -2.11 -0.10 29.64
C GLU A 176 -2.29 -1.26 30.63
#